data_de05f2839218a938544480c1cac48b9c
#
_entry.id   de05f2839218a938544480c1cac48b9c
#
_cell.length_a   1.000
_cell.length_b   1.000
_cell.length_c   1.000
_cell.angle_alpha   90.00
_cell.angle_beta   90.00
_cell.angle_gamma   90.00
#
_symmetry.space_group_name_H-M   'P 1'
#
loop_
_entity.id
_entity.type
_entity.pdbx_description
1 polymer ?
#
loop_
_entity_poly.entity_id
_entity_poly.type
_entity_poly.pdbx_seq_one_letter_code
_entity_poly.pdbx_strand_id
1 'polypeptide(L)'
;MNYFKIKSYAKVNLALNVVGKKNLLHKIETVVSFVKLHDEILIKKTKDKDHKIKFIGKFSSNISSKNTVSRLFDIIDKNKLLNNKYQIIVKKNIPSRAGLGGGSNNAAAILNFFTKNEIIKISKKKKFQIANLIGSDVMLGMYYKNLILRSNNSIKTFLIKKKIPVLIVKPNFGCSTKKIYSDVKIFTKAKFSHSSKSIFNLNFLKHMKNDLELIAFNKYPKLNILKKFLEKLPHVEFVRMTGSGSAIIAYFKSYKLCKDAEKKVKKQFRNYWCKTAKTI
;
A
#
# COMPACT_ATOMS: atom_id res chain seq x y z
N MET A 1 -14.61 -20.10 20.94
CA MET A 1 -14.68 -18.70 20.49
C MET A 1 -14.42 -18.64 18.98
N ASN A 2 -15.26 -17.92 18.25
CA ASN A 2 -15.14 -17.77 16.80
C ASN A 2 -14.08 -16.72 16.43
N TYR A 3 -13.51 -16.81 15.20
CA TYR A 3 -12.63 -15.80 14.65
C TYR A 3 -13.41 -14.56 14.21
N PHE A 4 -12.89 -13.39 14.57
CA PHE A 4 -13.23 -12.14 13.88
C PHE A 4 -12.50 -12.08 12.54
N LYS A 5 -13.21 -11.73 11.47
CA LYS A 5 -12.66 -11.59 10.13
C LYS A 5 -12.64 -10.13 9.71
N ILE A 6 -11.46 -9.61 9.35
CA ILE A 6 -11.31 -8.25 8.83
C ILE A 6 -10.56 -8.25 7.50
N LYS A 7 -10.75 -7.19 6.72
CA LYS A 7 -10.10 -6.98 5.41
C LYS A 7 -9.03 -5.91 5.53
N SER A 8 -7.86 -6.18 4.97
CA SER A 8 -6.75 -5.24 4.87
C SER A 8 -6.49 -4.91 3.41
N TYR A 9 -6.95 -3.75 2.94
CA TYR A 9 -6.91 -3.37 1.54
C TYR A 9 -5.53 -2.92 1.08
N ALA A 10 -5.18 -3.22 -0.18
CA ALA A 10 -4.00 -2.68 -0.83
C ALA A 10 -4.15 -1.18 -1.09
N LYS A 11 -3.03 -0.44 -0.99
CA LYS A 11 -2.97 0.97 -1.41
C LYS A 11 -2.25 1.10 -2.75
N VAL A 12 -2.56 2.14 -3.48
CA VAL A 12 -1.82 2.58 -4.66
C VAL A 12 -1.47 4.05 -4.53
N ASN A 13 -0.24 4.41 -4.90
CA ASN A 13 0.15 5.80 -5.02
C ASN A 13 -0.28 6.30 -6.41
N LEU A 14 -1.25 7.20 -6.45
CA LEU A 14 -1.70 7.87 -7.67
C LEU A 14 -0.68 8.93 -8.13
N ALA A 15 0.08 9.48 -7.18
CA ALA A 15 1.25 10.34 -7.40
C ALA A 15 2.17 10.22 -6.20
N LEU A 16 3.48 10.41 -6.41
CA LEU A 16 4.47 10.44 -5.33
C LEU A 16 5.60 11.38 -5.72
N ASN A 17 5.81 12.42 -4.91
CA ASN A 17 6.93 13.34 -5.04
C ASN A 17 7.88 13.17 -3.86
N VAL A 18 9.19 13.14 -4.13
CA VAL A 18 10.24 13.19 -3.11
C VAL A 18 10.68 14.65 -3.00
N VAL A 19 10.30 15.31 -1.93
CA VAL A 19 10.44 16.76 -1.77
C VAL A 19 11.61 17.19 -0.90
N GLY A 20 12.39 16.22 -0.40
CA GLY A 20 13.56 16.50 0.41
C GLY A 20 14.02 15.28 1.19
N LYS A 21 15.03 15.51 2.04
CA LYS A 21 15.58 14.50 2.96
C LYS A 21 15.84 15.15 4.31
N LYS A 22 15.51 14.47 5.40
CA LYS A 22 15.87 14.85 6.77
C LYS A 22 16.52 13.65 7.42
N ASN A 23 17.78 13.79 7.79
CA ASN A 23 18.62 12.67 8.26
C ASN A 23 18.62 11.52 7.24
N LEU A 24 18.26 10.30 7.64
CA LEU A 24 18.18 9.12 6.79
C LEU A 24 16.81 8.94 6.11
N LEU A 25 15.81 9.78 6.42
CA LEU A 25 14.44 9.64 5.91
C LEU A 25 14.15 10.66 4.81
N HIS A 26 13.59 10.18 3.71
CA HIS A 26 13.09 11.05 2.64
C HIS A 26 11.74 11.66 3.02
N LYS A 27 11.62 12.96 2.76
CA LYS A 27 10.37 13.70 2.90
C LYS A 27 9.59 13.55 1.60
N ILE A 28 8.39 13.04 1.70
CA ILE A 28 7.53 12.78 0.54
C ILE A 28 6.19 13.48 0.67
N GLU A 29 5.59 13.75 -0.47
CA GLU A 29 4.15 13.99 -0.58
C GLU A 29 3.54 13.00 -1.56
N THR A 30 2.33 12.53 -1.31
CA THR A 30 1.71 11.52 -2.16
C THR A 30 0.20 11.58 -2.14
N VAL A 31 -0.39 11.27 -3.30
CA VAL A 31 -1.83 11.03 -3.46
C VAL A 31 -2.04 9.52 -3.43
N VAL A 32 -2.83 9.05 -2.47
CA VAL A 32 -3.04 7.62 -2.23
C VAL A 32 -4.52 7.28 -2.37
N SER A 33 -4.78 6.16 -3.01
CA SER A 33 -6.07 5.48 -3.01
C SER A 33 -5.92 4.04 -2.54
N PHE A 34 -6.98 3.48 -1.97
CA PHE A 34 -7.05 2.04 -1.72
C PHE A 34 -7.81 1.35 -2.85
N VAL A 35 -7.57 0.07 -3.05
CA VAL A 35 -8.20 -0.73 -4.11
C VAL A 35 -8.88 -1.97 -3.53
N LYS A 36 -9.92 -2.49 -4.22
CA LYS A 36 -10.64 -3.71 -3.84
C LYS A 36 -9.81 -4.98 -4.08
N LEU A 37 -8.59 -4.97 -3.58
CA LEU A 37 -7.68 -6.10 -3.40
C LEU A 37 -7.27 -6.09 -1.93
N HIS A 38 -7.42 -7.20 -1.21
CA HIS A 38 -7.18 -7.22 0.23
C HIS A 38 -6.62 -8.55 0.71
N ASP A 39 -5.82 -8.50 1.76
CA ASP A 39 -5.54 -9.64 2.62
C ASP A 39 -6.74 -9.85 3.57
N GLU A 40 -6.99 -11.09 3.96
CA GLU A 40 -7.96 -11.42 5.02
C GLU A 40 -7.21 -11.68 6.31
N ILE A 41 -7.69 -11.12 7.41
CA ILE A 41 -7.08 -11.32 8.73
C ILE A 41 -8.14 -11.91 9.65
N LEU A 42 -7.80 -13.06 10.23
CA LEU A 42 -8.59 -13.75 11.24
C LEU A 42 -7.96 -13.48 12.61
N ILE A 43 -8.76 -13.03 13.56
CA ILE A 43 -8.33 -12.63 14.90
C ILE A 43 -9.15 -13.43 15.92
N LYS A 44 -8.47 -14.14 16.82
CA LYS A 44 -9.10 -14.89 17.91
C LYS A 44 -8.32 -14.69 19.21
N LYS A 45 -9.02 -14.47 20.32
CA LYS A 45 -8.42 -14.52 21.66
C LYS A 45 -7.96 -15.94 21.95
N THR A 46 -6.77 -16.09 22.54
CA THR A 46 -6.22 -17.39 22.95
C THR A 46 -5.87 -17.39 24.44
N LYS A 47 -5.78 -18.58 25.03
CA LYS A 47 -5.27 -18.82 26.39
C LYS A 47 -3.76 -19.06 26.42
N ASP A 48 -3.10 -19.04 25.24
CA ASP A 48 -1.65 -19.23 25.16
C ASP A 48 -0.89 -18.11 25.90
N LYS A 49 0.34 -18.39 26.29
CA LYS A 49 1.24 -17.42 26.96
C LYS A 49 1.67 -16.29 26.03
N ASP A 50 1.73 -16.55 24.71
CA ASP A 50 2.21 -15.63 23.69
C ASP A 50 1.21 -15.43 22.56
N HIS A 51 1.37 -14.33 21.81
CA HIS A 51 0.64 -14.13 20.56
C HIS A 51 1.11 -15.08 19.48
N LYS A 52 0.16 -15.70 18.75
CA LYS A 52 0.46 -16.58 17.62
C LYS A 52 0.15 -15.87 16.31
N ILE A 53 1.15 -15.59 15.48
CA ILE A 53 1.00 -14.92 14.18
C ILE A 53 1.35 -15.90 13.08
N LYS A 54 0.40 -16.22 12.20
CA LYS A 54 0.57 -17.12 11.06
C LYS A 54 0.19 -16.42 9.76
N PHE A 55 1.04 -16.60 8.74
CA PHE A 55 0.75 -16.16 7.39
C PHE A 55 0.45 -17.36 6.51
N ILE A 56 -0.62 -17.29 5.72
CA ILE A 56 -1.04 -18.35 4.79
C ILE A 56 -1.40 -17.73 3.43
N GLY A 57 -1.57 -18.55 2.42
CA GLY A 57 -2.01 -18.12 1.07
C GLY A 57 -0.84 -17.89 0.11
N LYS A 58 -1.18 -17.46 -1.12
CA LYS A 58 -0.26 -17.42 -2.27
C LYS A 58 1.02 -16.59 -2.05
N PHE A 59 0.97 -15.56 -1.21
CA PHE A 59 2.08 -14.64 -0.97
C PHE A 59 2.58 -14.67 0.47
N SER A 60 2.40 -15.79 1.17
CA SER A 60 2.87 -15.99 2.54
C SER A 60 4.32 -16.49 2.63
N SER A 61 4.85 -17.08 1.57
CA SER A 61 6.25 -17.53 1.54
C SER A 61 7.20 -16.34 1.70
N ASN A 62 8.31 -16.56 2.39
CA ASN A 62 9.37 -15.58 2.60
C ASN A 62 8.95 -14.33 3.42
N ILE A 63 7.91 -14.43 4.26
CA ILE A 63 7.61 -13.39 5.25
C ILE A 63 8.50 -13.66 6.47
N SER A 64 9.39 -12.71 6.77
CA SER A 64 10.27 -12.77 7.93
C SER A 64 9.47 -12.82 9.24
N SER A 65 9.99 -13.48 10.27
CA SER A 65 9.46 -13.41 11.63
C SER A 65 9.39 -11.95 12.13
N LYS A 66 10.40 -11.15 11.81
CA LYS A 66 10.39 -9.70 12.05
C LYS A 66 9.69 -8.97 10.90
N ASN A 67 8.41 -8.68 11.07
CA ASN A 67 7.57 -8.00 10.09
C ASN A 67 6.70 -6.91 10.76
N THR A 68 5.89 -6.19 9.99
CA THR A 68 5.07 -5.09 10.51
C THR A 68 3.99 -5.54 11.51
N VAL A 69 3.48 -6.77 11.37
CA VAL A 69 2.48 -7.31 12.30
C VAL A 69 3.16 -7.74 13.61
N SER A 70 4.29 -8.46 13.56
CA SER A 70 5.03 -8.81 14.77
C SER A 70 5.48 -7.56 15.52
N ARG A 71 6.01 -6.55 14.79
CA ARG A 71 6.40 -5.27 15.39
C ARG A 71 5.24 -4.53 16.06
N LEU A 72 4.03 -4.63 15.52
CA LEU A 72 2.83 -4.10 16.18
C LEU A 72 2.62 -4.76 17.54
N PHE A 73 2.68 -6.10 17.61
CA PHE A 73 2.50 -6.83 18.86
C PHE A 73 3.63 -6.57 19.86
N ASP A 74 4.89 -6.47 19.41
CA ASP A 74 6.02 -6.08 20.26
C ASP A 74 5.77 -4.71 20.95
N ILE A 75 5.24 -3.73 20.20
CA ILE A 75 4.92 -2.42 20.75
C ILE A 75 3.73 -2.48 21.71
N ILE A 76 2.70 -3.26 21.37
CA ILE A 76 1.50 -3.45 22.20
C ILE A 76 1.88 -4.11 23.53
N ASP A 77 2.67 -5.17 23.51
CA ASP A 77 3.11 -5.89 24.69
C ASP A 77 4.05 -5.04 25.56
N LYS A 78 5.03 -4.36 24.96
CA LYS A 78 5.93 -3.44 25.66
C LYS A 78 5.18 -2.34 26.42
N ASN A 79 4.07 -1.85 25.87
CA ASN A 79 3.24 -0.83 26.49
C ASN A 79 2.09 -1.43 27.34
N LYS A 80 2.03 -2.74 27.55
CA LYS A 80 0.99 -3.44 28.32
C LYS A 80 -0.45 -3.06 27.91
N LEU A 81 -0.69 -2.94 26.58
CA LEU A 81 -1.96 -2.45 26.05
C LEU A 81 -3.02 -3.55 25.89
N LEU A 82 -2.66 -4.82 26.04
CA LEU A 82 -3.57 -5.96 25.96
C LEU A 82 -3.45 -6.83 27.22
N ASN A 83 -4.61 -7.18 27.80
CA ASN A 83 -4.69 -8.12 28.90
C ASN A 83 -4.72 -9.59 28.45
N ASN A 84 -4.90 -9.83 27.17
CA ASN A 84 -5.05 -11.17 26.59
C ASN A 84 -4.12 -11.36 25.41
N LYS A 85 -3.81 -12.61 25.12
CA LYS A 85 -3.07 -12.99 23.91
C LYS A 85 -4.03 -13.34 22.76
N TYR A 86 -3.54 -13.21 21.54
CA TYR A 86 -4.35 -13.39 20.33
C TYR A 86 -3.64 -14.27 19.31
N GLN A 87 -4.43 -15.09 18.63
CA GLN A 87 -4.04 -15.80 17.43
C GLN A 87 -4.45 -14.96 16.23
N ILE A 88 -3.50 -14.63 15.37
CA ILE A 88 -3.66 -13.84 14.16
C ILE A 88 -3.28 -14.70 12.96
N ILE A 89 -4.23 -14.91 12.04
CA ILE A 89 -3.95 -15.61 10.78
C ILE A 89 -4.16 -14.60 9.65
N VAL A 90 -3.11 -14.33 8.89
CA VAL A 90 -3.13 -13.42 7.75
C VAL A 90 -3.08 -14.21 6.45
N LYS A 91 -4.21 -14.26 5.72
CA LYS A 91 -4.27 -14.85 4.38
C LYS A 91 -3.79 -13.82 3.35
N LYS A 92 -2.59 -14.07 2.81
CA LYS A 92 -1.90 -13.15 1.90
C LYS A 92 -2.41 -13.27 0.46
N ASN A 93 -3.18 -12.26 0.03
CA ASN A 93 -3.65 -12.09 -1.35
C ASN A 93 -2.92 -10.92 -2.05
N ILE A 94 -2.27 -10.04 -1.28
CA ILE A 94 -1.47 -8.93 -1.78
C ILE A 94 -0.01 -9.37 -1.90
N PRO A 95 0.61 -9.29 -3.09
CA PRO A 95 2.00 -9.70 -3.27
C PRO A 95 2.96 -8.83 -2.47
N SER A 96 4.02 -9.46 -1.96
CA SER A 96 5.08 -8.79 -1.20
C SER A 96 6.00 -7.96 -2.11
N ARG A 97 6.66 -6.93 -1.55
CA ARG A 97 7.61 -6.04 -2.25
C ARG A 97 7.07 -5.48 -3.57
N ALA A 98 5.79 -5.10 -3.57
CA ALA A 98 5.05 -4.61 -4.74
C ALA A 98 4.70 -3.11 -4.67
N GLY A 99 5.05 -2.40 -3.61
CA GLY A 99 4.62 -1.01 -3.41
C GLY A 99 3.14 -0.85 -3.04
N LEU A 100 2.43 -1.96 -2.76
CA LEU A 100 0.98 -2.01 -2.47
C LEU A 100 0.64 -1.89 -0.98
N GLY A 101 1.61 -1.72 -0.11
CA GLY A 101 1.41 -1.52 1.33
C GLY A 101 0.86 -2.73 2.10
N GLY A 102 0.88 -3.95 1.53
CA GLY A 102 0.19 -5.11 2.10
C GLY A 102 0.55 -5.39 3.57
N GLY A 103 1.83 -5.45 3.93
CA GLY A 103 2.25 -5.70 5.31
C GLY A 103 1.89 -4.55 6.26
N SER A 104 2.12 -3.31 5.84
CA SER A 104 1.83 -2.11 6.63
C SER A 104 0.33 -1.97 6.90
N ASN A 105 -0.49 -2.24 5.86
CA ASN A 105 -1.94 -2.17 6.00
C ASN A 105 -2.49 -3.30 6.89
N ASN A 106 -1.81 -4.48 6.96
CA ASN A 106 -2.18 -5.53 7.90
C ASN A 106 -2.03 -5.07 9.35
N ALA A 107 -0.89 -4.45 9.69
CA ALA A 107 -0.68 -3.89 11.02
C ALA A 107 -1.70 -2.77 11.32
N ALA A 108 -1.95 -1.87 10.36
CA ALA A 108 -2.96 -0.82 10.50
C ALA A 108 -4.37 -1.37 10.72
N ALA A 109 -4.77 -2.42 9.97
CA ALA A 109 -6.08 -3.06 10.10
C ALA A 109 -6.27 -3.68 11.49
N ILE A 110 -5.25 -4.37 12.01
CA ILE A 110 -5.28 -4.99 13.33
C ILE A 110 -5.38 -3.92 14.42
N LEU A 111 -4.55 -2.87 14.36
CA LEU A 111 -4.60 -1.78 15.33
C LEU A 111 -5.94 -1.04 15.30
N ASN A 112 -6.50 -0.82 14.10
CA ASN A 112 -7.85 -0.25 13.95
C ASN A 112 -8.92 -1.15 14.54
N PHE A 113 -8.85 -2.47 14.32
CA PHE A 113 -9.78 -3.43 14.89
C PHE A 113 -9.75 -3.40 16.43
N PHE A 114 -8.58 -3.48 17.03
CA PHE A 114 -8.44 -3.49 18.49
C PHE A 114 -8.94 -2.18 19.13
N THR A 115 -8.66 -1.04 18.52
CA THR A 115 -9.10 0.25 19.06
C THR A 115 -10.59 0.53 18.80
N LYS A 116 -11.15 0.09 17.66
CA LYS A 116 -12.57 0.27 17.35
C LYS A 116 -13.48 -0.59 18.24
N ASN A 117 -13.00 -1.77 18.62
CA ASN A 117 -13.76 -2.70 19.49
C ASN A 117 -13.37 -2.54 20.97
N GLU A 118 -12.71 -1.45 21.33
CA GLU A 118 -12.30 -1.12 22.71
C GLU A 118 -11.44 -2.18 23.42
N ILE A 119 -10.86 -3.10 22.63
CA ILE A 119 -9.92 -4.10 23.13
C ILE A 119 -8.63 -3.42 23.62
N ILE A 120 -8.21 -2.35 22.90
CA ILE A 120 -7.17 -1.42 23.32
C ILE A 120 -7.80 -0.04 23.52
N LYS A 121 -7.73 0.47 24.76
CA LYS A 121 -8.22 1.80 25.12
C LYS A 121 -7.05 2.80 25.13
N ILE A 122 -6.91 3.53 24.05
CA ILE A 122 -5.86 4.57 23.88
C ILE A 122 -6.43 5.79 23.16
N SER A 123 -5.81 6.95 23.40
CA SER A 123 -6.16 8.17 22.68
C SER A 123 -5.84 8.06 21.19
N LYS A 124 -6.54 8.86 20.37
CA LYS A 124 -6.24 8.98 18.94
C LYS A 124 -4.77 9.34 18.67
N LYS A 125 -4.20 10.25 19.47
CA LYS A 125 -2.79 10.65 19.41
C LYS A 125 -1.86 9.43 19.60
N LYS A 126 -2.06 8.66 20.68
CA LYS A 126 -1.25 7.46 20.99
C LYS A 126 -1.37 6.41 19.89
N LYS A 127 -2.58 6.18 19.35
CA LYS A 127 -2.82 5.27 18.23
C LYS A 127 -1.97 5.62 17.00
N PHE A 128 -1.93 6.89 16.61
CA PHE A 128 -1.12 7.35 15.48
C PHE A 128 0.38 7.33 15.79
N GLN A 129 0.79 7.56 17.02
CA GLN A 129 2.19 7.37 17.43
C GLN A 129 2.64 5.92 17.24
N ILE A 130 1.82 4.94 17.67
CA ILE A 130 2.11 3.51 17.47
C ILE A 130 2.23 3.19 15.97
N ALA A 131 1.28 3.64 15.15
CA ALA A 131 1.33 3.43 13.70
C ALA A 131 2.61 3.99 13.07
N ASN A 132 3.04 5.19 13.48
CA ASN A 132 4.25 5.83 12.99
C ASN A 132 5.54 5.10 13.41
N LEU A 133 5.59 4.57 14.63
CA LEU A 133 6.72 3.76 15.13
C LEU A 133 6.91 2.46 14.31
N ILE A 134 5.83 1.89 13.77
CA ILE A 134 5.89 0.69 12.92
C ILE A 134 6.38 1.07 11.52
N GLY A 135 5.86 2.16 10.93
CA GLY A 135 6.29 2.65 9.63
C GLY A 135 5.34 3.66 9.00
N SER A 136 5.86 4.49 8.10
CA SER A 136 5.10 5.55 7.43
C SER A 136 3.88 5.05 6.65
N ASP A 137 4.00 3.92 5.95
CA ASP A 137 2.86 3.32 5.23
C ASP A 137 1.77 2.79 6.19
N VAL A 138 2.10 2.46 7.46
CA VAL A 138 1.10 2.06 8.47
C VAL A 138 0.22 3.25 8.81
N MET A 139 0.79 4.44 8.92
CA MET A 139 0.03 5.68 9.11
C MET A 139 -1.01 5.91 8.01
N LEU A 140 -0.63 5.69 6.75
CA LEU A 140 -1.56 5.83 5.61
C LEU A 140 -2.68 4.80 5.70
N GLY A 141 -2.33 3.56 6.08
CA GLY A 141 -3.26 2.44 6.26
C GLY A 141 -4.32 2.65 7.36
N MET A 142 -4.08 3.57 8.32
CA MET A 142 -5.05 3.85 9.38
C MET A 142 -6.35 4.47 8.87
N TYR A 143 -6.34 5.10 7.69
CA TYR A 143 -7.48 5.87 7.20
C TYR A 143 -8.44 5.09 6.30
N TYR A 144 -7.96 4.12 5.49
CA TYR A 144 -8.75 3.40 4.46
C TYR A 144 -9.63 4.31 3.59
N LYS A 145 -9.15 5.51 3.30
CA LYS A 145 -9.80 6.52 2.47
C LYS A 145 -8.83 7.04 1.43
N ASN A 146 -9.34 7.63 0.36
CA ASN A 146 -8.50 8.42 -0.52
C ASN A 146 -7.87 9.55 0.29
N LEU A 147 -6.56 9.74 0.18
CA LEU A 147 -5.85 10.71 1.00
C LEU A 147 -4.68 11.37 0.27
N ILE A 148 -4.30 12.51 0.78
CA ILE A 148 -3.08 13.22 0.41
C ILE A 148 -2.20 13.30 1.67
N LEU A 149 -0.99 12.75 1.59
CA LEU A 149 0.09 13.06 2.52
C LEU A 149 0.84 14.27 1.96
N ARG A 150 0.92 15.33 2.74
CA ARG A 150 1.62 16.56 2.37
C ARG A 150 3.06 16.58 2.86
N SER A 151 3.86 17.47 2.30
CA SER A 151 5.27 17.63 2.64
C SER A 151 5.51 18.02 4.12
N ASN A 152 4.55 18.59 4.81
CA ASN A 152 4.58 18.87 6.26
C ASN A 152 4.10 17.68 7.13
N ASN A 153 3.98 16.48 6.56
CA ASN A 153 3.45 15.26 7.16
C ASN A 153 1.97 15.31 7.56
N SER A 154 1.23 16.37 7.21
CA SER A 154 -0.22 16.38 7.41
C SER A 154 -0.93 15.48 6.41
N ILE A 155 -2.01 14.81 6.86
CA ILE A 155 -2.83 13.94 6.03
C ILE A 155 -4.22 14.54 5.90
N LYS A 156 -4.68 14.72 4.65
CA LYS A 156 -6.05 15.12 4.33
C LYS A 156 -6.76 13.96 3.62
N THR A 157 -7.92 13.57 4.12
CA THR A 157 -8.73 12.49 3.54
C THR A 157 -9.88 13.03 2.72
N PHE A 158 -10.31 12.23 1.72
CA PHE A 158 -11.38 12.61 0.80
C PHE A 158 -12.32 11.44 0.54
N LEU A 159 -13.60 11.75 0.43
CA LEU A 159 -14.62 10.81 -0.05
C LEU A 159 -14.77 10.98 -1.56
N ILE A 160 -14.32 9.99 -2.33
CA ILE A 160 -14.37 9.98 -3.80
C ILE A 160 -15.42 8.96 -4.23
N LYS A 161 -16.53 9.43 -4.80
CA LYS A 161 -17.63 8.57 -5.27
C LYS A 161 -17.23 7.76 -6.51
N LYS A 162 -16.54 8.39 -7.47
CA LYS A 162 -16.14 7.76 -8.74
C LYS A 162 -14.98 6.79 -8.50
N LYS A 163 -15.24 5.50 -8.74
CA LYS A 163 -14.23 4.45 -8.63
C LYS A 163 -13.49 4.30 -9.95
N ILE A 164 -12.17 4.23 -9.89
CA ILE A 164 -11.30 4.06 -11.06
C ILE A 164 -10.96 2.59 -11.22
N PRO A 165 -11.29 1.96 -12.36
CA PRO A 165 -10.82 0.60 -12.69
C PRO A 165 -9.30 0.60 -12.88
N VAL A 166 -8.63 -0.41 -12.32
CA VAL A 166 -7.18 -0.53 -12.36
C VAL A 166 -6.76 -1.95 -12.70
N LEU A 167 -5.74 -2.09 -13.53
CA LEU A 167 -5.00 -3.32 -13.73
C LEU A 167 -3.68 -3.21 -12.98
N ILE A 168 -3.50 -4.06 -12.00
CA ILE A 168 -2.28 -4.15 -11.20
C ILE A 168 -1.41 -5.24 -11.80
N VAL A 169 -0.20 -4.91 -12.21
CA VAL A 169 0.75 -5.89 -12.75
C VAL A 169 2.02 -5.87 -11.92
N LYS A 170 2.41 -7.04 -11.42
CA LYS A 170 3.63 -7.21 -10.63
C LYS A 170 4.53 -8.27 -11.29
N PRO A 171 5.76 -7.90 -11.65
CA PRO A 171 6.77 -8.88 -12.09
C PRO A 171 7.05 -9.95 -11.02
N ASN A 172 7.68 -11.05 -11.42
CA ASN A 172 8.07 -12.13 -10.51
C ASN A 172 9.17 -11.73 -9.49
N PHE A 173 9.72 -10.53 -9.60
CA PHE A 173 10.67 -9.96 -8.64
C PHE A 173 10.07 -8.79 -7.85
N GLY A 174 10.72 -8.42 -6.75
CA GLY A 174 10.38 -7.24 -5.93
C GLY A 174 11.48 -6.19 -6.00
N CYS A 175 11.12 -4.92 -5.74
CA CYS A 175 12.09 -3.84 -5.60
C CYS A 175 12.50 -3.63 -4.13
N SER A 176 13.75 -3.25 -3.93
CA SER A 176 14.23 -2.84 -2.62
C SER A 176 13.95 -1.36 -2.41
N THR A 177 13.00 -1.03 -1.54
CA THR A 177 12.68 0.36 -1.18
C THR A 177 13.92 1.13 -0.74
N LYS A 178 14.77 0.52 0.11
CA LYS A 178 16.02 1.14 0.59
C LYS A 178 16.95 1.52 -0.57
N LYS A 179 17.17 0.58 -1.52
CA LYS A 179 18.06 0.81 -2.67
C LYS A 179 17.50 1.85 -3.66
N ILE A 180 16.19 1.99 -3.78
CA ILE A 180 15.58 3.00 -4.67
C ILE A 180 15.67 4.38 -4.01
N TYR A 181 15.34 4.50 -2.74
CA TYR A 181 15.46 5.78 -2.04
C TYR A 181 16.88 6.25 -1.86
N SER A 182 17.88 5.35 -1.72
CA SER A 182 19.29 5.76 -1.61
C SER A 182 19.82 6.47 -2.86
N ASP A 183 19.20 6.25 -4.01
CA ASP A 183 19.62 6.83 -5.29
C ASP A 183 18.85 8.11 -5.66
N VAL A 184 17.95 8.58 -4.79
CA VAL A 184 17.28 9.87 -4.98
C VAL A 184 18.29 11.00 -4.78
N LYS A 185 18.68 11.66 -5.85
CA LYS A 185 19.62 12.81 -5.85
C LYS A 185 18.91 14.16 -6.03
N ILE A 186 17.76 14.17 -6.72
CA ILE A 186 17.01 15.37 -7.07
C ILE A 186 15.66 15.36 -6.34
N PHE A 187 15.29 16.49 -5.78
CA PHE A 187 14.05 16.68 -5.07
C PHE A 187 13.08 17.55 -5.86
N THR A 188 11.83 17.12 -5.90
CA THR A 188 10.73 17.88 -6.55
C THR A 188 10.19 18.94 -5.59
N LYS A 189 9.81 20.11 -6.11
CA LYS A 189 9.10 21.11 -5.31
C LYS A 189 7.76 20.56 -4.81
N ALA A 190 7.40 20.86 -3.56
CA ALA A 190 6.13 20.44 -2.98
C ALA A 190 4.94 21.06 -3.75
N LYS A 191 3.94 20.25 -4.12
CA LYS A 191 2.79 20.66 -4.97
C LYS A 191 1.44 20.41 -4.31
N PHE A 192 1.39 19.63 -3.21
CA PHE A 192 0.11 19.19 -2.66
C PHE A 192 -0.35 19.97 -1.42
N SER A 193 0.29 21.09 -1.09
CA SER A 193 -0.05 21.92 0.09
C SER A 193 -1.50 22.41 0.05
N HIS A 194 -1.99 22.86 -1.11
CA HIS A 194 -3.35 23.39 -1.30
C HIS A 194 -4.28 22.45 -2.06
N SER A 195 -3.93 21.16 -2.16
CA SER A 195 -4.68 20.19 -2.94
C SER A 195 -6.11 19.98 -2.42
N SER A 196 -7.05 19.93 -3.36
CA SER A 196 -8.48 19.68 -3.14
C SER A 196 -8.88 18.28 -3.65
N LYS A 197 -10.19 18.00 -3.57
CA LYS A 197 -10.78 16.75 -4.09
C LYS A 197 -10.55 16.56 -5.60
N SER A 198 -10.41 17.64 -6.37
CA SER A 198 -10.19 17.62 -7.81
C SER A 198 -8.91 16.87 -8.22
N ILE A 199 -7.92 16.76 -7.33
CA ILE A 199 -6.68 16.03 -7.59
C ILE A 199 -6.93 14.54 -7.94
N PHE A 200 -8.06 13.98 -7.50
CA PHE A 200 -8.46 12.60 -7.81
C PHE A 200 -9.16 12.45 -9.16
N ASN A 201 -9.32 13.55 -9.94
CA ASN A 201 -9.83 13.48 -11.31
C ASN A 201 -8.76 12.90 -12.23
N LEU A 202 -9.16 12.02 -13.16
CA LEU A 202 -8.27 11.40 -14.14
C LEU A 202 -7.46 12.44 -14.94
N ASN A 203 -8.08 13.56 -15.31
CA ASN A 203 -7.39 14.62 -16.07
C ASN A 203 -6.21 15.22 -15.29
N PHE A 204 -6.32 15.38 -13.97
CA PHE A 204 -5.21 15.83 -13.13
C PHE A 204 -4.19 14.71 -12.92
N LEU A 205 -4.67 13.48 -12.65
CA LEU A 205 -3.80 12.35 -12.37
C LEU A 205 -2.89 11.97 -13.54
N LYS A 206 -3.32 12.15 -14.79
CA LYS A 206 -2.49 11.91 -15.99
C LYS A 206 -1.17 12.68 -15.96
N HIS A 207 -1.20 13.93 -15.52
CA HIS A 207 -0.05 14.84 -15.52
C HIS A 207 0.84 14.70 -14.29
N MET A 208 0.46 13.87 -13.33
CA MET A 208 1.28 13.61 -12.15
C MET A 208 2.32 12.52 -12.40
N LYS A 209 3.28 12.40 -11.50
CA LYS A 209 4.42 11.46 -11.61
C LYS A 209 4.59 10.66 -10.32
N ASN A 210 5.43 9.66 -10.41
CA ASN A 210 6.07 9.03 -9.26
C ASN A 210 7.57 9.23 -9.44
N ASP A 211 8.19 10.07 -8.62
CA ASP A 211 9.62 10.42 -8.73
C ASP A 211 10.56 9.21 -8.61
N LEU A 212 10.08 8.13 -8.04
CA LEU A 212 10.86 6.90 -7.90
C LEU A 212 10.88 6.04 -9.19
N GLU A 213 10.03 6.35 -10.19
CA GLU A 213 9.92 5.53 -11.41
C GLU A 213 11.23 5.44 -12.17
N LEU A 214 11.84 6.59 -12.48
CA LEU A 214 13.07 6.61 -13.26
C LEU A 214 14.20 5.84 -12.57
N ILE A 215 14.33 6.02 -11.27
CA ILE A 215 15.34 5.33 -10.45
C ILE A 215 15.08 3.82 -10.46
N ALA A 216 13.81 3.42 -10.28
CA ALA A 216 13.43 2.02 -10.30
C ALA A 216 13.65 1.38 -11.69
N PHE A 217 13.40 2.12 -12.77
CA PHE A 217 13.59 1.61 -14.14
C PHE A 217 15.06 1.46 -14.53
N ASN A 218 15.91 2.36 -14.05
CA ASN A 218 17.35 2.21 -14.23
C ASN A 218 17.92 0.99 -13.50
N LYS A 219 17.43 0.73 -12.26
CA LYS A 219 17.84 -0.46 -11.48
C LYS A 219 17.22 -1.77 -11.97
N TYR A 220 16.00 -1.70 -12.48
CA TYR A 220 15.19 -2.84 -12.89
C TYR A 220 14.61 -2.60 -14.30
N PRO A 221 15.40 -2.69 -15.39
CA PRO A 221 14.97 -2.32 -16.75
C PRO A 221 13.67 -3.03 -17.22
N LYS A 222 13.42 -4.25 -16.72
CA LYS A 222 12.17 -4.99 -16.99
C LYS A 222 10.90 -4.24 -16.55
N LEU A 223 10.99 -3.31 -15.60
CA LEU A 223 9.88 -2.43 -15.22
C LEU A 223 9.55 -1.43 -16.31
N ASN A 224 10.58 -0.86 -16.97
CA ASN A 224 10.38 0.07 -18.07
C ASN A 224 9.72 -0.63 -19.28
N ILE A 225 10.18 -1.86 -19.60
CA ILE A 225 9.56 -2.70 -20.64
C ILE A 225 8.08 -2.93 -20.33
N LEU A 226 7.75 -3.31 -19.09
CA LEU A 226 6.38 -3.49 -18.66
C LEU A 226 5.57 -2.20 -18.77
N LYS A 227 6.10 -1.07 -18.30
CA LYS A 227 5.40 0.21 -18.37
C LYS A 227 5.09 0.59 -19.82
N LYS A 228 6.09 0.56 -20.72
CA LYS A 228 5.90 0.87 -22.15
C LYS A 228 4.86 -0.04 -22.81
N PHE A 229 4.80 -1.34 -22.45
CA PHE A 229 3.76 -2.23 -22.92
C PHE A 229 2.38 -1.82 -22.41
N LEU A 230 2.25 -1.51 -21.13
CA LEU A 230 0.97 -1.10 -20.53
C LEU A 230 0.46 0.22 -21.11
N GLU A 231 1.35 1.16 -21.43
CA GLU A 231 1.02 2.46 -22.06
C GLU A 231 0.47 2.31 -23.49
N LYS A 232 0.86 1.23 -24.19
CA LYS A 232 0.36 0.92 -25.54
C LYS A 232 -0.97 0.15 -25.53
N LEU A 233 -1.51 -0.22 -24.37
CA LEU A 233 -2.79 -0.91 -24.30
C LEU A 233 -3.95 0.01 -24.73
N PRO A 234 -4.93 -0.48 -25.50
CA PRO A 234 -6.08 0.30 -25.91
C PRO A 234 -6.83 0.89 -24.69
N HIS A 235 -7.23 2.15 -24.82
CA HIS A 235 -8.05 2.86 -23.83
C HIS A 235 -7.44 2.97 -22.42
N VAL A 236 -6.13 2.81 -22.29
CA VAL A 236 -5.46 3.15 -21.03
C VAL A 236 -5.44 4.66 -20.84
N GLU A 237 -5.80 5.13 -19.65
CA GLU A 237 -5.80 6.55 -19.32
C GLU A 237 -4.40 7.04 -18.94
N PHE A 238 -3.74 6.28 -18.10
CA PHE A 238 -2.33 6.46 -17.74
C PHE A 238 -1.79 5.22 -17.03
N VAL A 239 -0.47 5.14 -16.94
CA VAL A 239 0.25 4.04 -16.26
C VAL A 239 1.22 4.62 -15.25
N ARG A 240 1.30 4.01 -14.05
CA ARG A 240 2.19 4.49 -12.98
C ARG A 240 2.65 3.36 -12.07
N MET A 241 3.92 3.39 -11.68
CA MET A 241 4.42 2.54 -10.62
C MET A 241 3.87 2.98 -9.27
N THR A 242 3.53 2.06 -8.38
CA THR A 242 3.07 2.39 -7.03
C THR A 242 4.22 2.30 -6.02
N GLY A 243 4.38 3.33 -5.21
CA GLY A 243 5.48 3.43 -4.25
C GLY A 243 6.84 3.25 -4.92
N SER A 244 7.71 2.46 -4.32
CA SER A 244 9.02 2.07 -4.87
C SER A 244 8.95 0.84 -5.79
N GLY A 245 7.76 0.43 -6.23
CA GLY A 245 7.57 -0.75 -7.07
C GLY A 245 7.56 -2.05 -6.26
N SER A 246 7.56 -3.19 -6.92
CA SER A 246 7.68 -3.42 -8.39
C SER A 246 6.34 -3.40 -9.15
N ALA A 247 5.19 -3.19 -8.49
CA ALA A 247 3.92 -3.17 -9.21
C ALA A 247 3.76 -1.89 -10.03
N ILE A 248 3.28 -2.07 -11.26
CA ILE A 248 2.87 -1.01 -12.17
C ILE A 248 1.37 -1.11 -12.36
N ILE A 249 0.68 0.03 -12.32
CA ILE A 249 -0.76 0.14 -12.37
C ILE A 249 -1.18 0.83 -13.65
N ALA A 250 -2.02 0.20 -14.44
CA ALA A 250 -2.70 0.83 -15.57
C ALA A 250 -4.14 1.21 -15.16
N TYR A 251 -4.56 2.42 -15.49
CA TYR A 251 -5.82 3.02 -15.09
C TYR A 251 -6.74 3.13 -16.31
N PHE A 252 -8.04 2.85 -16.11
CA PHE A 252 -9.04 2.78 -17.19
C PHE A 252 -10.32 3.51 -16.82
N LYS A 253 -11.12 3.93 -17.82
CA LYS A 253 -12.48 4.47 -17.61
C LYS A 253 -13.50 3.40 -17.25
N SER A 254 -13.36 2.17 -17.82
CA SER A 254 -14.31 1.09 -17.57
C SER A 254 -13.64 -0.20 -17.11
N TYR A 255 -14.39 -1.01 -16.37
CA TYR A 255 -13.90 -2.30 -15.87
C TYR A 255 -13.77 -3.35 -16.98
N LYS A 256 -14.61 -3.27 -18.04
CA LYS A 256 -14.53 -4.13 -19.22
C LYS A 256 -13.17 -3.97 -19.91
N LEU A 257 -12.79 -2.72 -20.23
CA LEU A 257 -11.50 -2.40 -20.85
C LEU A 257 -10.31 -2.87 -19.98
N CYS A 258 -10.42 -2.72 -18.67
CA CYS A 258 -9.42 -3.21 -17.73
C CYS A 258 -9.27 -4.75 -17.79
N LYS A 259 -10.36 -5.49 -17.94
CA LYS A 259 -10.37 -6.96 -18.10
C LYS A 259 -9.76 -7.41 -19.41
N ASP A 260 -10.05 -6.71 -20.50
CA ASP A 260 -9.46 -7.05 -21.80
C ASP A 260 -7.95 -6.77 -21.82
N ALA A 261 -7.52 -5.71 -21.16
CA ALA A 261 -6.11 -5.44 -20.90
C ALA A 261 -5.43 -6.55 -20.06
N GLU A 262 -6.12 -7.10 -19.04
CA GLU A 262 -5.60 -8.22 -18.24
C GLU A 262 -5.30 -9.45 -19.09
N LYS A 263 -6.18 -9.78 -20.07
CA LYS A 263 -5.95 -10.90 -21.00
C LYS A 263 -4.68 -10.71 -21.83
N LYS A 264 -4.47 -9.49 -22.38
CA LYS A 264 -3.28 -9.16 -23.17
C LYS A 264 -2.00 -9.24 -22.33
N VAL A 265 -2.03 -8.72 -21.10
CA VAL A 265 -0.88 -8.81 -20.18
C VAL A 265 -0.55 -10.26 -19.83
N LYS A 266 -1.55 -11.11 -19.55
CA LYS A 266 -1.34 -12.54 -19.27
C LYS A 266 -0.72 -13.30 -20.44
N LYS A 267 -1.09 -12.96 -21.68
CA LYS A 267 -0.50 -13.54 -22.88
C LYS A 267 0.98 -13.16 -23.02
N GLN A 268 1.32 -11.88 -22.82
CA GLN A 268 2.66 -11.34 -23.03
C GLN A 268 3.61 -11.64 -21.85
N PHE A 269 3.10 -11.58 -20.61
CA PHE A 269 3.91 -11.72 -19.38
C PHE A 269 3.41 -12.88 -18.53
N ARG A 270 3.53 -14.11 -19.03
CA ARG A 270 2.98 -15.34 -18.40
C ARG A 270 3.37 -15.52 -16.93
N ASN A 271 4.60 -15.13 -16.56
CA ASN A 271 5.15 -15.29 -15.20
C ASN A 271 4.90 -14.08 -14.30
N TYR A 272 4.18 -13.04 -14.77
CA TYR A 272 3.85 -11.89 -13.96
C TYR A 272 2.47 -12.08 -13.33
N TRP A 273 2.36 -11.65 -12.08
CA TRP A 273 1.06 -11.60 -11.44
C TRP A 273 0.30 -10.37 -11.91
N CYS A 274 -0.95 -10.54 -12.27
CA CYS A 274 -1.83 -9.42 -12.57
C CYS A 274 -3.23 -9.64 -11.99
N LYS A 275 -3.88 -8.54 -11.66
CA LYS A 275 -5.22 -8.52 -11.08
C LYS A 275 -5.93 -7.22 -11.43
N THR A 276 -7.16 -7.33 -11.92
CA THR A 276 -8.06 -6.17 -12.03
C THR A 276 -8.71 -5.87 -10.69
N ALA A 277 -8.86 -4.57 -10.38
CA ALA A 277 -9.56 -4.07 -9.21
C ALA A 277 -10.25 -2.72 -9.52
N LYS A 278 -10.88 -2.13 -8.51
CA LYS A 278 -11.37 -0.73 -8.54
C LYS A 278 -10.86 -0.02 -7.31
N THR A 279 -10.62 1.29 -7.40
CA THR A 279 -10.40 2.12 -6.20
C THR A 279 -11.63 2.07 -5.29
N ILE A 280 -11.43 2.30 -4.00
CA ILE A 280 -12.49 2.26 -2.99
C ILE A 280 -13.15 3.64 -2.86
#